data_0edc9ba8dc508f3def71de4d9755de11
#
_entry.id   0edc9ba8dc508f3def71de4d9755de11
#
_cell.length_a   1.000
_cell.length_b   1.000
_cell.length_c   1.000
_cell.angle_alpha   90.00
_cell.angle_beta   90.00
_cell.angle_gamma   90.00
#
_symmetry.space_group_name_H-M   'P 1'
#
loop_
_entity.id
_entity.type
_entity.pdbx_description
1 polymer ?
#
loop_
_entity_poly.entity_id
_entity_poly.type
_entity_poly.pdbx_seq_one_letter_code
_entity_poly.pdbx_strand_id
1 'polypeptide(L)'
;RAHPYPLVPVYDLVVFCDLGFEPPWVMRQAEFVHQACQDAGLRYEMLHTPLYNDLMQNFGKRRVVSIPWWTLRSDGHKSRMPRNCTLDYKVAQIAKFLRWEVLGYRKGQKLRDEDRKAHEMHMGFSFEERHRCKESPNPMLTNHFPLVEMKLTRADNYAYILDAWGLDTKASACCFCPFHRNYFFQYLQEHEPFTYGRLVAVDELLRDQVPHPPMDSDLFISRSRKRLADLTPADCCDAECFQYRGRMIWNGF
;
A
#
# COMPACT_ATOMS: atom_id res chain seq x y z
N ARG A 1 -15.54 25.01 -3.66
CA ARG A 1 -15.76 25.20 -2.20
C ARG A 1 -14.40 25.47 -1.57
N ALA A 2 -14.32 26.44 -0.63
CA ALA A 2 -13.09 26.66 0.13
C ALA A 2 -12.71 25.38 0.87
N HIS A 3 -11.44 25.01 0.83
CA HIS A 3 -10.96 23.81 1.53
C HIS A 3 -11.18 23.99 3.03
N PRO A 4 -11.83 23.05 3.73
CA PRO A 4 -12.15 23.22 5.16
C PRO A 4 -10.89 23.18 6.05
N TYR A 5 -9.75 22.78 5.49
CA TYR A 5 -8.48 22.63 6.21
C TYR A 5 -7.45 23.62 5.65
N PRO A 6 -7.16 24.73 6.34
CA PRO A 6 -6.28 25.78 5.84
C PRO A 6 -4.80 25.36 5.72
N LEU A 7 -4.44 24.20 6.27
CA LEU A 7 -3.07 23.69 6.25
C LEU A 7 -2.74 22.83 5.01
N VAL A 8 -3.69 22.56 4.14
CA VAL A 8 -3.44 21.79 2.92
C VAL A 8 -3.10 22.74 1.78
N PRO A 9 -1.87 22.69 1.24
CA PRO A 9 -1.46 23.55 0.14
C PRO A 9 -2.13 23.12 -1.18
N VAL A 10 -2.03 23.98 -2.19
CA VAL A 10 -2.27 23.56 -3.58
C VAL A 10 -1.08 22.71 -4.00
N TYR A 11 -1.35 21.50 -4.47
CA TYR A 11 -0.30 20.60 -4.94
C TYR A 11 0.05 20.85 -6.40
N ASP A 12 1.32 20.71 -6.75
CA ASP A 12 1.78 20.74 -8.16
C ASP A 12 1.63 19.38 -8.82
N LEU A 13 1.68 18.30 -8.01
CA LEU A 13 1.71 16.93 -8.48
C LEU A 13 1.08 15.98 -7.48
N VAL A 14 0.21 15.11 -7.96
CA VAL A 14 -0.33 13.97 -7.22
C VAL A 14 0.24 12.69 -7.82
N VAL A 15 0.78 11.80 -6.99
CA VAL A 15 1.38 10.55 -7.44
C VAL A 15 0.71 9.34 -6.79
N PHE A 16 0.28 8.40 -7.60
CA PHE A 16 -0.17 7.08 -7.15
C PHE A 16 0.80 5.99 -7.65
N CYS A 17 1.17 5.05 -6.78
CA CYS A 17 2.00 3.90 -7.16
C CYS A 17 1.14 2.64 -7.22
N ASP A 18 0.87 2.15 -8.43
CA ASP A 18 0.27 0.85 -8.69
C ASP A 18 1.34 -0.24 -8.61
N LEU A 19 1.15 -1.23 -7.73
CA LEU A 19 2.07 -2.36 -7.54
C LEU A 19 1.77 -3.57 -8.46
N GLY A 20 0.80 -3.41 -9.37
CA GLY A 20 0.41 -4.41 -10.36
C GLY A 20 -0.64 -5.42 -9.89
N PHE A 21 -1.03 -5.38 -8.61
CA PHE A 21 -2.12 -6.19 -8.10
C PHE A 21 -2.82 -5.51 -6.91
N GLU A 22 -3.45 -4.39 -7.20
CA GLU A 22 -4.30 -3.66 -6.26
C GLU A 22 -5.74 -4.22 -6.32
N PRO A 23 -6.52 -4.15 -5.22
CA PRO A 23 -7.93 -4.48 -5.24
C PRO A 23 -8.72 -3.62 -6.22
N PRO A 24 -9.80 -4.13 -6.84
CA PRO A 24 -10.57 -3.38 -7.84
C PRO A 24 -11.08 -2.02 -7.36
N TRP A 25 -11.47 -1.91 -6.09
CA TRP A 25 -11.92 -0.62 -5.52
C TRP A 25 -10.78 0.40 -5.38
N VAL A 26 -9.54 -0.05 -5.17
CA VAL A 26 -8.38 0.85 -5.11
C VAL A 26 -8.12 1.47 -6.47
N MET A 27 -8.24 0.68 -7.55
CA MET A 27 -8.12 1.20 -8.92
C MET A 27 -9.26 2.18 -9.25
N ARG A 28 -10.51 1.89 -8.85
CA ARG A 28 -11.62 2.84 -9.00
C ARG A 28 -11.41 4.14 -8.21
N GLN A 29 -10.87 4.05 -6.99
CA GLN A 29 -10.52 5.24 -6.20
C GLN A 29 -9.39 6.05 -6.85
N ALA A 30 -8.37 5.37 -7.40
CA ALA A 30 -7.28 6.03 -8.11
C ALA A 30 -7.78 6.75 -9.37
N GLU A 31 -8.70 6.14 -10.13
CA GLU A 31 -9.34 6.76 -11.29
C GLU A 31 -10.20 7.96 -10.90
N PHE A 32 -10.97 7.86 -9.82
CA PHE A 32 -11.73 8.98 -9.28
C PHE A 32 -10.82 10.17 -8.92
N VAL A 33 -9.69 9.90 -8.23
CA VAL A 33 -8.72 10.95 -7.88
C VAL A 33 -8.07 11.53 -9.13
N HIS A 34 -7.76 10.71 -10.13
CA HIS A 34 -7.24 11.16 -11.41
C HIS A 34 -8.21 12.17 -12.08
N GLN A 35 -9.48 11.79 -12.20
CA GLN A 35 -10.50 12.69 -12.77
C GLN A 35 -10.63 13.99 -11.97
N ALA A 36 -10.65 13.91 -10.63
CA ALA A 36 -10.70 15.10 -9.78
C ALA A 36 -9.48 16.02 -9.94
N CYS A 37 -8.30 15.44 -10.17
CA CYS A 37 -7.09 16.20 -10.49
C CYS A 37 -7.20 16.89 -11.84
N GLN A 38 -7.70 16.20 -12.87
CA GLN A 38 -7.94 16.78 -14.20
C GLN A 38 -8.90 17.97 -14.13
N ASP A 39 -10.03 17.81 -13.43
CA ASP A 39 -11.04 18.86 -13.26
C ASP A 39 -10.49 20.09 -12.52
N ALA A 40 -9.51 19.86 -11.63
CA ALA A 40 -8.83 20.92 -10.89
C ALA A 40 -7.59 21.49 -11.60
N GLY A 41 -7.20 20.98 -12.76
CA GLY A 41 -5.98 21.36 -13.48
C GLY A 41 -4.69 20.91 -12.76
N LEU A 42 -4.76 19.89 -11.90
CA LEU A 42 -3.62 19.34 -11.18
C LEU A 42 -2.97 18.20 -11.99
N ARG A 43 -1.65 18.16 -11.99
CA ARG A 43 -0.92 17.05 -12.59
C ARG A 43 -1.09 15.79 -11.74
N TYR A 44 -1.53 14.70 -12.36
CA TYR A 44 -1.63 13.37 -11.75
C TYR A 44 -0.74 12.37 -12.48
N GLU A 45 0.00 11.56 -11.75
CA GLU A 45 0.85 10.51 -12.31
C GLU A 45 0.58 9.17 -11.64
N MET A 46 0.29 8.16 -12.45
CA MET A 46 0.21 6.78 -12.00
C MET A 46 1.51 6.05 -12.36
N LEU A 47 2.32 5.73 -11.35
CA LEU A 47 3.56 4.99 -11.53
C LEU A 47 3.28 3.49 -11.43
N HIS A 48 3.36 2.80 -12.56
CA HIS A 48 3.26 1.34 -12.60
C HIS A 48 4.58 0.72 -12.16
N THR A 49 4.56 -0.01 -11.05
CA THR A 49 5.73 -0.65 -10.49
C THR A 49 5.60 -2.16 -10.55
N PRO A 50 6.66 -2.90 -10.86
CA PRO A 50 6.55 -4.32 -11.25
C PRO A 50 6.51 -5.30 -10.06
N LEU A 51 6.08 -4.91 -8.86
CA LEU A 51 6.17 -5.78 -7.68
C LEU A 51 5.46 -7.12 -7.89
N TYR A 52 4.22 -7.09 -8.37
CA TYR A 52 3.47 -8.32 -8.61
C TYR A 52 4.13 -9.20 -9.69
N ASN A 53 4.50 -8.60 -10.81
CA ASN A 53 5.17 -9.34 -11.89
C ASN A 53 6.53 -9.89 -11.44
N ASP A 54 7.29 -9.09 -10.68
CA ASP A 54 8.58 -9.51 -10.15
C ASP A 54 8.43 -10.69 -9.18
N LEU A 55 7.42 -10.66 -8.31
CA LEU A 55 7.07 -11.75 -7.43
C LEU A 55 6.74 -13.02 -8.24
N MET A 56 5.80 -12.94 -9.17
CA MET A 56 5.32 -14.11 -9.92
C MET A 56 6.39 -14.73 -10.82
N GLN A 57 7.30 -13.93 -11.39
CA GLN A 57 8.30 -14.42 -12.33
C GLN A 57 9.61 -14.85 -11.68
N ASN A 58 9.97 -14.26 -10.55
CA ASN A 58 11.30 -14.37 -9.97
C ASN A 58 11.36 -14.97 -8.56
N PHE A 59 10.23 -15.21 -7.90
CA PHE A 59 10.22 -15.90 -6.61
C PHE A 59 10.90 -17.27 -6.75
N GLY A 60 11.78 -17.61 -5.82
CA GLY A 60 12.59 -18.84 -5.86
C GLY A 60 13.79 -18.81 -6.83
N LYS A 61 13.81 -17.92 -7.84
CA LYS A 61 14.90 -17.83 -8.83
C LYS A 61 15.98 -16.84 -8.46
N ARG A 62 15.60 -15.74 -7.87
CA ARG A 62 16.49 -14.69 -7.36
C ARG A 62 15.86 -13.99 -6.17
N ARG A 63 16.66 -13.21 -5.46
CA ARG A 63 16.14 -12.41 -4.37
C ARG A 63 15.09 -11.42 -4.88
N VAL A 64 13.85 -11.60 -4.46
CA VAL A 64 12.78 -10.61 -4.56
C VAL A 64 12.77 -9.78 -3.28
N VAL A 65 12.29 -8.54 -3.37
CA VAL A 65 12.17 -7.68 -2.18
C VAL A 65 11.36 -8.35 -1.07
N SER A 66 11.73 -8.10 0.17
CA SER A 66 11.01 -8.63 1.31
C SER A 66 9.61 -8.03 1.42
N ILE A 67 8.62 -8.84 1.10
CA ILE A 67 7.23 -8.64 1.48
C ILE A 67 7.09 -9.22 2.89
N PRO A 68 6.36 -8.58 3.80
CA PRO A 68 6.32 -8.99 5.21
C PRO A 68 5.46 -10.25 5.44
N TRP A 69 5.77 -11.35 4.70
CA TRP A 69 5.10 -12.63 4.85
C TRP A 69 5.13 -13.12 6.30
N TRP A 70 4.06 -13.74 6.73
CA TRP A 70 4.04 -14.46 7.99
C TRP A 70 4.84 -15.74 7.83
N THR A 71 5.65 -16.08 8.84
CA THR A 71 6.53 -17.25 8.79
C THR A 71 6.20 -18.24 9.89
N LEU A 72 6.37 -19.53 9.58
CA LEU A 72 6.27 -20.63 10.52
C LEU A 72 7.47 -21.56 10.27
N ARG A 73 8.33 -21.70 11.27
CA ARG A 73 9.46 -22.61 11.22
C ARG A 73 9.04 -24.04 11.59
N SER A 74 9.88 -25.01 11.22
CA SER A 74 9.70 -26.43 11.59
C SER A 74 9.63 -26.68 13.10
N ASP A 75 10.30 -25.81 13.90
CA ASP A 75 10.24 -25.83 15.38
C ASP A 75 8.98 -25.15 15.95
N GLY A 76 8.07 -24.69 15.12
CA GLY A 76 6.84 -23.99 15.52
C GLY A 76 7.03 -22.50 15.79
N HIS A 77 8.24 -21.95 15.63
CA HIS A 77 8.48 -20.52 15.83
C HIS A 77 7.73 -19.68 14.80
N LYS A 78 7.01 -18.67 15.29
CA LYS A 78 6.16 -17.77 14.50
C LYS A 78 6.78 -16.38 14.44
N SER A 79 7.01 -15.88 13.23
CA SER A 79 7.51 -14.52 13.03
C SER A 79 6.94 -13.89 11.75
N ARG A 80 7.55 -12.84 11.29
CA ARG A 80 7.20 -12.14 10.06
C ARG A 80 8.44 -11.58 9.40
N MET A 81 8.49 -11.61 8.07
CA MET A 81 9.57 -11.00 7.30
C MET A 81 9.59 -9.46 7.41
N PRO A 82 10.75 -8.83 7.20
CA PRO A 82 10.87 -7.37 7.11
C PRO A 82 10.00 -6.79 5.98
N ARG A 83 9.54 -5.54 6.14
CA ARG A 83 8.76 -4.83 5.15
C ARG A 83 9.65 -3.88 4.34
N ASN A 84 10.09 -4.27 3.16
CA ASN A 84 10.86 -3.42 2.25
C ASN A 84 10.10 -3.05 0.97
N CYS A 85 8.97 -3.70 0.67
CA CYS A 85 8.19 -3.45 -0.53
C CYS A 85 7.76 -1.97 -0.69
N THR A 86 7.44 -1.28 0.41
CA THR A 86 7.10 0.16 0.35
C THR A 86 8.30 1.00 -0.05
N LEU A 87 9.49 0.70 0.50
CA LEU A 87 10.70 1.46 0.20
C LEU A 87 11.10 1.28 -1.27
N ASP A 88 11.16 0.03 -1.73
CA ASP A 88 11.72 -0.31 -3.05
C ASP A 88 10.75 -0.03 -4.21
N TYR A 89 9.44 -0.30 -4.01
CA TYR A 89 8.45 -0.22 -5.07
C TYR A 89 7.51 0.99 -5.00
N LYS A 90 7.58 1.82 -3.95
CA LYS A 90 6.88 3.10 -3.89
C LYS A 90 7.87 4.25 -3.73
N VAL A 91 8.53 4.35 -2.59
CA VAL A 91 9.39 5.51 -2.27
C VAL A 91 10.53 5.68 -3.28
N ALA A 92 11.24 4.60 -3.61
CA ALA A 92 12.33 4.66 -4.58
C ALA A 92 11.85 4.99 -6.00
N GLN A 93 10.65 4.53 -6.39
CA GLN A 93 10.10 4.83 -7.72
C GLN A 93 9.64 6.28 -7.82
N ILE A 94 8.98 6.81 -6.80
CA ILE A 94 8.63 8.24 -6.72
C ILE A 94 9.91 9.09 -6.78
N ALA A 95 10.95 8.74 -6.02
CA ALA A 95 12.21 9.45 -6.04
C ALA A 95 12.90 9.44 -7.42
N LYS A 96 12.84 8.31 -8.14
CA LYS A 96 13.34 8.21 -9.52
C LYS A 96 12.54 9.09 -10.48
N PHE A 97 11.23 9.00 -10.40
CA PHE A 97 10.32 9.80 -11.23
C PHE A 97 10.60 11.30 -11.02
N LEU A 98 10.61 11.76 -9.78
CA LEU A 98 10.92 13.16 -9.47
C LEU A 98 12.28 13.57 -10.00
N ARG A 99 13.31 12.74 -9.80
CA ARG A 99 14.66 13.06 -10.23
C ARG A 99 14.82 13.15 -11.73
N TRP A 100 14.21 12.22 -12.48
CA TRP A 100 14.45 12.11 -13.91
C TRP A 100 13.42 12.86 -14.74
N GLU A 101 12.14 12.70 -14.43
CA GLU A 101 11.05 13.25 -15.23
C GLU A 101 10.66 14.68 -14.81
N VAL A 102 10.80 15.01 -13.52
CA VAL A 102 10.42 16.33 -13.02
C VAL A 102 11.64 17.28 -13.01
N LEU A 103 12.78 16.83 -12.49
CA LEU A 103 13.98 17.65 -12.34
C LEU A 103 14.96 17.52 -13.53
N GLY A 104 14.73 16.61 -14.45
CA GLY A 104 15.54 16.45 -15.67
C GLY A 104 16.95 15.90 -15.46
N TYR A 105 17.22 15.23 -14.33
CA TYR A 105 18.51 14.60 -14.08
C TYR A 105 18.76 13.41 -15.00
N ARG A 106 20.04 13.18 -15.34
CA ARG A 106 20.49 11.98 -16.05
C ARG A 106 21.09 10.98 -15.07
N LYS A 107 21.15 9.70 -15.46
CA LYS A 107 21.77 8.64 -14.65
C LYS A 107 23.21 9.00 -14.32
N GLY A 108 23.59 8.89 -13.03
CA GLY A 108 24.94 9.19 -12.54
C GLY A 108 25.20 10.67 -12.24
N GLN A 109 24.31 11.58 -12.62
CA GLN A 109 24.47 13.01 -12.30
C GLN A 109 24.31 13.24 -10.80
N LYS A 110 25.21 14.03 -10.21
CA LYS A 110 25.13 14.42 -8.79
C LYS A 110 23.95 15.35 -8.56
N LEU A 111 23.33 15.25 -7.38
CA LEU A 111 22.28 16.17 -6.96
C LEU A 111 22.88 17.57 -6.76
N ARG A 112 22.26 18.58 -7.36
CA ARG A 112 22.62 19.99 -7.16
C ARG A 112 22.24 20.41 -5.74
N ASP A 113 22.98 21.35 -5.17
CA ASP A 113 22.71 21.80 -3.80
C ASP A 113 21.36 22.53 -3.68
N GLU A 114 20.96 23.24 -4.72
CA GLU A 114 19.64 23.91 -4.81
C GLU A 114 18.45 22.94 -4.77
N ASP A 115 18.64 21.69 -5.21
CA ASP A 115 17.60 20.66 -5.20
C ASP A 115 17.56 19.85 -3.89
N ARG A 116 18.44 20.17 -2.92
CA ARG A 116 18.42 19.51 -1.62
C ARG A 116 17.28 20.04 -0.77
N LYS A 117 16.40 19.12 -0.33
CA LYS A 117 15.20 19.43 0.46
C LYS A 117 14.30 20.53 -0.15
N ALA A 118 14.41 20.73 -1.47
CA ALA A 118 13.65 21.74 -2.18
C ALA A 118 12.20 21.32 -2.49
N HIS A 119 11.89 20.04 -2.33
CA HIS A 119 10.58 19.48 -2.68
C HIS A 119 9.88 18.93 -1.44
N GLU A 120 8.64 19.31 -1.27
CA GLU A 120 7.79 18.82 -0.19
C GLU A 120 7.00 17.59 -0.64
N MET A 121 7.00 16.54 0.18
CA MET A 121 6.18 15.35 -0.03
C MET A 121 5.15 15.24 1.08
N HIS A 122 3.90 15.46 0.74
CA HIS A 122 2.78 15.34 1.65
C HIS A 122 2.24 13.90 1.63
N MET A 123 2.21 13.26 2.80
CA MET A 123 1.71 11.89 2.95
C MET A 123 0.45 11.87 3.80
N GLY A 124 -0.61 11.21 3.28
CA GLY A 124 -1.91 11.10 3.91
C GLY A 124 -1.95 10.09 5.06
N PHE A 125 -1.02 10.17 6.02
CA PHE A 125 -1.11 9.37 7.24
C PHE A 125 -2.16 9.97 8.17
N SER A 126 -3.11 9.14 8.62
CA SER A 126 -4.08 9.53 9.64
C SER A 126 -3.43 9.67 11.02
N PHE A 127 -4.10 10.31 11.96
CA PHE A 127 -3.54 10.57 13.30
C PHE A 127 -3.13 9.30 14.05
N GLU A 128 -3.82 8.19 13.83
CA GLU A 128 -3.47 6.88 14.39
C GLU A 128 -2.12 6.36 13.86
N GLU A 129 -1.72 6.80 12.67
CA GLU A 129 -0.49 6.38 12.02
C GLU A 129 0.71 7.30 12.32
N ARG A 130 0.58 8.26 13.24
CA ARG A 130 1.63 9.24 13.58
C ARG A 130 2.99 8.62 13.93
N HIS A 131 2.99 7.38 14.46
CA HIS A 131 4.23 6.65 14.76
C HIS A 131 5.04 6.31 13.49
N ARG A 132 4.47 6.42 12.30
CA ARG A 132 5.11 6.20 10.99
C ARG A 132 5.74 7.47 10.43
N CYS A 133 5.42 8.63 11.00
CA CYS A 133 5.95 9.92 10.53
C CYS A 133 7.45 9.99 10.81
N LYS A 134 8.23 10.09 9.75
CA LYS A 134 9.70 10.17 9.80
C LYS A 134 10.19 11.13 8.75
N GLU A 135 11.35 11.72 8.99
CA GLU A 135 12.06 12.48 7.96
C GLU A 135 12.34 11.63 6.73
N SER A 136 12.41 12.30 5.59
CA SER A 136 12.77 11.63 4.34
C SER A 136 14.24 11.22 4.34
N PRO A 137 14.58 9.96 4.04
CA PRO A 137 15.96 9.57 3.79
C PRO A 137 16.47 10.09 2.43
N ASN A 138 15.57 10.56 1.57
CA ASN A 138 15.92 11.12 0.27
C ASN A 138 16.34 12.59 0.42
N PRO A 139 17.57 12.95 -0.03
CA PRO A 139 18.07 14.30 0.14
C PRO A 139 17.31 15.39 -0.64
N MET A 140 16.47 15.01 -1.60
CA MET A 140 15.62 15.96 -2.36
C MET A 140 14.33 16.33 -1.64
N LEU A 141 13.90 15.53 -0.67
CA LEU A 141 12.53 15.57 -0.15
C LEU A 141 12.48 15.96 1.33
N THR A 142 11.51 16.79 1.65
CA THR A 142 11.04 17.02 3.03
C THR A 142 9.64 16.42 3.17
N ASN A 143 9.46 15.55 4.16
CA ASN A 143 8.17 14.90 4.40
C ASN A 143 7.27 15.76 5.26
N HIS A 144 5.99 15.87 4.90
CA HIS A 144 4.93 16.53 5.64
C HIS A 144 3.75 15.57 5.87
N PHE A 145 3.07 15.76 6.98
CA PHE A 145 1.97 14.86 7.43
C PHE A 145 0.74 15.67 7.84
N PRO A 146 0.08 16.37 6.90
CA PRO A 146 -0.95 17.36 7.22
C PRO A 146 -2.12 16.77 8.01
N LEU A 147 -2.54 15.53 7.75
CA LEU A 147 -3.65 14.92 8.50
C LEU A 147 -3.26 14.62 9.96
N VAL A 148 -1.98 14.32 10.22
CA VAL A 148 -1.47 14.14 11.59
C VAL A 148 -1.38 15.48 12.33
N GLU A 149 -0.91 16.52 11.64
CA GLU A 149 -0.83 17.88 12.18
C GLU A 149 -2.22 18.42 12.56
N MET A 150 -3.21 18.16 11.71
CA MET A 150 -4.62 18.49 11.97
C MET A 150 -5.33 17.52 12.92
N LYS A 151 -4.65 16.47 13.41
CA LYS A 151 -5.19 15.41 14.29
C LYS A 151 -6.40 14.67 13.68
N LEU A 152 -6.47 14.59 12.36
CA LEU A 152 -7.55 13.90 11.66
C LEU A 152 -7.37 12.40 11.74
N THR A 153 -8.40 11.74 12.25
CA THR A 153 -8.46 10.28 12.33
C THR A 153 -8.86 9.68 10.98
N ARG A 154 -8.71 8.37 10.84
CA ARG A 154 -9.19 7.67 9.66
C ARG A 154 -10.71 7.79 9.50
N ALA A 155 -11.45 7.78 10.60
CA ALA A 155 -12.90 7.95 10.60
C ALA A 155 -13.30 9.35 10.07
N ASP A 156 -12.59 10.40 10.52
CA ASP A 156 -12.81 11.77 10.04
C ASP A 156 -12.56 11.88 8.55
N ASN A 157 -11.47 11.28 8.05
CA ASN A 157 -11.14 11.30 6.63
C ASN A 157 -12.19 10.56 5.78
N TYR A 158 -12.69 9.41 6.23
CA TYR A 158 -13.75 8.68 5.53
C TYR A 158 -15.06 9.47 5.52
N ALA A 159 -15.46 10.05 6.65
CA ALA A 159 -16.66 10.86 6.73
C ALA A 159 -16.57 12.07 5.80
N TYR A 160 -15.43 12.76 5.78
CA TYR A 160 -15.21 13.89 4.89
C TYR A 160 -15.28 13.52 3.41
N ILE A 161 -14.62 12.43 2.99
CA ILE A 161 -14.60 12.01 1.59
C ILE A 161 -16.00 11.57 1.15
N LEU A 162 -16.74 10.88 2.02
CA LEU A 162 -18.11 10.47 1.74
C LEU A 162 -19.04 11.68 1.61
N ASP A 163 -18.95 12.65 2.53
CA ASP A 163 -19.80 13.86 2.53
C ASP A 163 -19.47 14.79 1.37
N ALA A 164 -18.18 15.08 1.16
CA ALA A 164 -17.75 16.08 0.18
C ALA A 164 -17.76 15.55 -1.26
N TRP A 165 -17.54 14.24 -1.45
CA TRP A 165 -17.30 13.65 -2.76
C TRP A 165 -18.27 12.50 -3.10
N GLY A 166 -19.09 12.06 -2.15
CA GLY A 166 -19.97 10.89 -2.33
C GLY A 166 -19.23 9.58 -2.51
N LEU A 167 -17.93 9.52 -2.17
CA LEU A 167 -17.07 8.38 -2.41
C LEU A 167 -16.93 7.53 -1.14
N ASP A 168 -17.50 6.32 -1.17
CA ASP A 168 -17.25 5.29 -0.14
C ASP A 168 -15.87 4.67 -0.36
N THR A 169 -14.88 5.16 0.38
CA THR A 169 -13.49 4.74 0.24
C THR A 169 -13.16 3.51 1.08
N LYS A 170 -12.22 2.72 0.58
CA LYS A 170 -11.66 1.58 1.30
C LYS A 170 -10.14 1.70 1.36
N ALA A 171 -9.52 1.04 2.35
CA ALA A 171 -8.08 1.09 2.54
C ALA A 171 -7.32 0.63 1.28
N SER A 172 -6.25 1.35 0.95
CA SER A 172 -5.36 1.06 -0.16
C SER A 172 -4.20 0.19 0.29
N ALA A 173 -4.26 -1.11 -0.07
CA ALA A 173 -3.12 -2.03 0.05
C ALA A 173 -3.26 -3.10 -1.02
N CYS A 174 -2.13 -3.56 -1.59
CA CYS A 174 -2.15 -4.60 -2.63
C CYS A 174 -2.84 -5.89 -2.14
N CYS A 175 -3.45 -6.66 -3.05
CA CYS A 175 -4.25 -7.85 -2.70
C CYS A 175 -3.49 -8.86 -1.85
N PHE A 176 -2.20 -9.06 -2.13
CA PHE A 176 -1.34 -10.01 -1.40
C PHE A 176 -0.63 -9.40 -0.18
N CYS A 177 -1.08 -8.26 0.33
CA CYS A 177 -0.46 -7.65 1.51
C CYS A 177 -0.74 -8.49 2.77
N PRO A 178 0.29 -8.99 3.48
CA PRO A 178 0.08 -9.81 4.68
C PRO A 178 -0.52 -9.05 5.87
N PHE A 179 -0.69 -7.74 5.76
CA PHE A 179 -1.36 -6.93 6.78
C PHE A 179 -2.88 -6.94 6.67
N HIS A 180 -3.44 -7.51 5.60
CA HIS A 180 -4.87 -7.73 5.55
C HIS A 180 -5.32 -8.70 6.65
N ARG A 181 -6.50 -8.47 7.19
CA ARG A 181 -7.17 -9.43 8.07
C ARG A 181 -7.84 -10.51 7.24
N ASN A 182 -8.11 -11.68 7.82
CA ASN A 182 -8.64 -12.81 7.08
C ASN A 182 -10.00 -12.52 6.42
N TYR A 183 -10.84 -11.67 7.02
CA TYR A 183 -12.11 -11.29 6.40
C TYR A 183 -11.95 -10.57 5.03
N PHE A 184 -10.80 -9.91 4.78
CA PHE A 184 -10.50 -9.33 3.47
C PHE A 184 -10.44 -10.43 2.40
N PHE A 185 -9.79 -11.53 2.70
CA PHE A 185 -9.66 -12.66 1.79
C PHE A 185 -10.99 -13.34 1.54
N GLN A 186 -11.84 -13.47 2.59
CA GLN A 186 -13.21 -13.97 2.43
C GLN A 186 -14.06 -13.02 1.59
N TYR A 187 -13.96 -11.72 1.84
CA TYR A 187 -14.65 -10.72 1.01
C TYR A 187 -14.27 -10.84 -0.47
N LEU A 188 -12.97 -11.01 -0.77
CA LEU A 188 -12.53 -11.25 -2.15
C LEU A 188 -13.10 -12.55 -2.72
N GLN A 189 -13.13 -13.61 -1.93
CA GLN A 189 -13.69 -14.90 -2.35
C GLN A 189 -15.16 -14.79 -2.73
N GLU A 190 -15.94 -14.05 -1.95
CA GLU A 190 -17.38 -13.91 -2.14
C GLU A 190 -17.75 -12.90 -3.24
N HIS A 191 -17.01 -11.79 -3.35
CA HIS A 191 -17.43 -10.64 -4.14
C HIS A 191 -16.53 -10.36 -5.34
N GLU A 192 -15.28 -10.85 -5.33
CA GLU A 192 -14.27 -10.62 -6.36
C GLU A 192 -13.53 -11.94 -6.70
N PRO A 193 -14.26 -13.00 -7.13
CA PRO A 193 -13.71 -14.35 -7.26
C PRO A 193 -12.53 -14.45 -8.24
N PHE A 194 -12.50 -13.64 -9.30
CA PHE A 194 -11.38 -13.59 -10.23
C PHE A 194 -10.11 -13.04 -9.54
N THR A 195 -10.25 -11.97 -8.77
CA THR A 195 -9.16 -11.40 -7.97
C THR A 195 -8.68 -12.37 -6.90
N TYR A 196 -9.61 -13.07 -6.25
CA TYR A 196 -9.29 -14.12 -5.27
C TYR A 196 -8.51 -15.27 -5.90
N GLY A 197 -8.91 -15.75 -7.07
CA GLY A 197 -8.18 -16.82 -7.79
C GLY A 197 -6.73 -16.43 -8.09
N ARG A 198 -6.49 -15.19 -8.53
CA ARG A 198 -5.12 -14.67 -8.71
C ARG A 198 -4.34 -14.60 -7.40
N LEU A 199 -5.00 -14.27 -6.31
CA LEU A 199 -4.39 -14.19 -4.99
C LEU A 199 -4.03 -15.59 -4.45
N VAL A 200 -4.87 -16.60 -4.68
CA VAL A 200 -4.58 -18.00 -4.37
C VAL A 200 -3.32 -18.47 -5.12
N ALA A 201 -3.17 -18.09 -6.39
CA ALA A 201 -1.95 -18.41 -7.14
C ALA A 201 -0.67 -17.81 -6.52
N VAL A 202 -0.76 -16.63 -5.91
CA VAL A 202 0.38 -16.07 -5.13
C VAL A 202 0.65 -16.90 -3.87
N ASP A 203 -0.40 -17.33 -3.16
CA ASP A 203 -0.26 -18.15 -1.94
C ASP A 203 0.33 -19.52 -2.26
N GLU A 204 -0.07 -20.15 -3.36
CA GLU A 204 0.49 -21.41 -3.86
C GLU A 204 1.97 -21.25 -4.27
N LEU A 205 2.32 -20.19 -4.98
CA LEU A 205 3.70 -19.89 -5.33
C LEU A 205 4.64 -19.90 -4.11
N LEU A 206 4.17 -19.36 -2.97
CA LEU A 206 4.94 -19.33 -1.73
C LEU A 206 5.17 -20.75 -1.14
N ARG A 207 4.38 -21.76 -1.53
CA ARG A 207 4.49 -23.14 -1.10
C ARG A 207 5.30 -23.99 -2.05
N ASP A 208 5.08 -23.77 -3.34
CA ASP A 208 5.63 -24.64 -4.38
C ASP A 208 7.09 -24.32 -4.68
N GLN A 209 7.56 -23.15 -4.27
CA GLN A 209 8.92 -22.71 -4.52
C GLN A 209 9.67 -22.37 -3.24
N VAL A 210 10.92 -22.83 -3.17
CA VAL A 210 11.84 -22.43 -2.11
C VAL A 210 12.25 -20.97 -2.32
N PRO A 211 12.10 -20.09 -1.30
CA PRO A 211 12.52 -18.69 -1.44
C PRO A 211 14.03 -18.58 -1.66
N HIS A 212 14.46 -17.52 -2.33
CA HIS A 212 15.86 -17.23 -2.54
C HIS A 212 16.28 -15.97 -1.75
N PRO A 213 17.25 -16.03 -0.81
CA PRO A 213 17.95 -17.24 -0.35
C PRO A 213 17.02 -18.22 0.37
N PRO A 214 17.38 -19.52 0.42
CA PRO A 214 16.59 -20.53 1.12
C PRO A 214 16.37 -20.18 2.60
N MET A 215 15.17 -20.49 3.10
CA MET A 215 14.76 -20.22 4.48
C MET A 215 14.21 -21.50 5.11
N ASP A 216 14.50 -21.71 6.39
CA ASP A 216 13.87 -22.77 7.20
C ASP A 216 12.54 -22.24 7.78
N SER A 217 11.61 -21.90 6.90
CA SER A 217 10.29 -21.40 7.31
C SER A 217 9.32 -21.44 6.14
N ASP A 218 8.12 -21.90 6.41
CA ASP A 218 7.00 -21.72 5.51
C ASP A 218 6.54 -20.26 5.51
N LEU A 219 6.12 -19.77 4.34
CA LEU A 219 5.65 -18.41 4.14
C LEU A 219 4.14 -18.39 3.96
N PHE A 220 3.46 -17.39 4.53
CA PHE A 220 2.01 -17.25 4.50
C PHE A 220 1.58 -15.81 4.24
N ILE A 221 0.57 -15.63 3.41
CA ILE A 221 -0.10 -14.34 3.25
C ILE A 221 -0.96 -14.07 4.49
N SER A 222 -1.72 -15.07 4.93
CA SER A 222 -2.60 -14.95 6.10
C SER A 222 -1.84 -14.97 7.42
N ARG A 223 -2.25 -14.06 8.34
CA ARG A 223 -1.74 -14.02 9.72
C ARG A 223 -1.99 -15.31 10.50
N SER A 224 -3.05 -16.04 10.17
CA SER A 224 -3.36 -17.33 10.79
C SER A 224 -2.38 -18.44 10.40
N ARG A 225 -1.50 -18.19 9.41
CA ARG A 225 -0.56 -19.16 8.86
C ARG A 225 -1.26 -20.41 8.31
N LYS A 226 -2.37 -20.17 7.65
CA LYS A 226 -3.11 -21.14 6.84
C LYS A 226 -3.03 -20.73 5.37
N ARG A 227 -3.16 -21.68 4.48
CA ARG A 227 -3.36 -21.38 3.05
C ARG A 227 -4.64 -20.58 2.90
N LEU A 228 -4.69 -19.70 1.92
CA LEU A 228 -5.89 -18.90 1.68
C LEU A 228 -7.11 -19.77 1.34
N ALA A 229 -6.88 -20.86 0.59
CA ALA A 229 -7.93 -21.83 0.26
C ALA A 229 -8.49 -22.58 1.48
N ASP A 230 -7.74 -22.68 2.58
CA ASP A 230 -8.12 -23.39 3.80
C ASP A 230 -8.71 -22.44 4.87
N LEU A 231 -8.85 -21.15 4.55
CA LEU A 231 -9.45 -20.18 5.47
C LEU A 231 -10.95 -20.43 5.62
N THR A 232 -11.37 -20.54 6.86
CA THR A 232 -12.79 -20.71 7.22
C THR A 232 -13.35 -19.42 7.85
N PRO A 233 -14.69 -19.26 7.92
CA PRO A 233 -15.29 -18.16 8.65
C PRO A 233 -14.83 -18.03 10.10
N ALA A 234 -14.48 -19.15 10.76
CA ALA A 234 -13.94 -19.16 12.11
C ALA A 234 -12.55 -18.51 12.22
N ASP A 235 -11.75 -18.56 11.17
CA ASP A 235 -10.43 -17.91 11.13
C ASP A 235 -10.52 -16.38 11.02
N CYS A 236 -11.71 -15.86 10.73
CA CYS A 236 -11.95 -14.43 10.48
C CYS A 236 -12.48 -13.67 11.70
N CYS A 237 -12.79 -14.40 12.76
CA CYS A 237 -13.39 -13.84 13.96
C CYS A 237 -12.38 -13.40 14.99
N ASP A 238 -11.84 -12.17 14.80
CA ASP A 238 -11.60 -11.29 15.95
C ASP A 238 -12.96 -10.69 16.33
N ALA A 239 -13.28 -10.54 17.62
CA ALA A 239 -14.52 -9.91 18.08
C ALA A 239 -14.74 -8.50 17.46
N GLU A 240 -13.67 -7.80 17.11
CA GLU A 240 -13.70 -6.54 16.37
C GLU A 240 -14.18 -6.67 14.91
N CYS A 241 -13.95 -7.79 14.22
CA CYS A 241 -14.46 -8.02 12.88
C CYS A 241 -15.98 -8.10 12.82
N PHE A 242 -16.62 -8.60 13.88
CA PHE A 242 -18.07 -8.77 13.93
C PHE A 242 -18.85 -7.45 14.05
N GLN A 243 -18.27 -6.45 14.69
CA GLN A 243 -18.91 -5.12 14.86
C GLN A 243 -18.96 -4.32 13.57
N TYR A 244 -18.16 -4.66 12.56
CA TYR A 244 -18.03 -3.90 11.31
C TYR A 244 -18.71 -4.53 10.09
N ARG A 245 -19.44 -5.64 10.24
CA ARG A 245 -20.20 -6.27 9.14
C ARG A 245 -21.31 -5.40 8.53
N GLY A 246 -21.73 -4.35 9.22
CA GLY A 246 -22.77 -3.42 8.75
C GLY A 246 -22.24 -2.13 8.10
N ARG A 247 -20.98 -1.81 8.30
CA ARG A 247 -20.27 -0.71 7.64
C ARG A 247 -18.84 -1.17 7.42
N MET A 248 -18.47 -1.45 6.18
CA MET A 248 -17.09 -1.83 5.84
C MET A 248 -16.13 -0.65 6.06
N ILE A 249 -15.93 -0.28 7.33
CA ILE A 249 -14.82 0.57 7.72
C ILE A 249 -13.62 -0.37 7.82
N TRP A 250 -12.81 -0.39 6.78
CA TRP A 250 -11.59 -1.17 6.71
C TRP A 250 -10.57 -0.61 7.69
N ASN A 251 -10.64 -0.98 8.96
CA ASN A 251 -9.55 -0.79 9.90
C ASN A 251 -8.44 -1.80 9.58
N GLY A 252 -7.94 -1.72 8.36
CA GLY A 252 -6.85 -2.56 7.93
C GLY A 252 -5.51 -1.91 8.23
N PHE A 253 -5.05 -1.97 9.47
CA PHE A 253 -3.62 -1.99 9.89
C PHE A 253 -3.55 -1.91 11.39
#